data_c8fffc52beb52f414e4118bf80b957e6
#
_entry.id   c8fffc52beb52f414e4118bf80b957e6
#
_cell.length_a   1.000
_cell.length_b   1.000
_cell.length_c   1.000
_cell.angle_alpha   90.00
_cell.angle_beta   90.00
_cell.angle_gamma   90.00
#
_symmetry.space_group_name_H-M   'P 1'
#
loop_
_entity.id
_entity.type
_entity.pdbx_description
1 polymer ?
#
loop_
_entity_poly.entity_id
_entity_poly.type
_entity_poly.pdbx_seq_one_letter_code
_entity_poly.pdbx_strand_id
1 'polypeptide(L)'
;MINNYPLINIYEKSSIKSKISSQLLYGEKFQILKKKKGWLKIKTSYDKYSGFIKDRKFIKEMKITHKISSLKANLYSKPEKNSKITTKLTFCSLICVIDKTNNFYKFGKYWVQKNDVMPLSYKQDIFK
;
A
#
# COMPACT_ATOMS: atom_id res chain seq x y z
N MET A 1 -3.73 -1.24 -12.19
CA MET A 1 -4.00 -1.96 -10.92
C MET A 1 -3.46 -1.17 -9.74
N ILE A 2 -3.99 -1.43 -8.58
CA ILE A 2 -3.58 -0.75 -7.34
C ILE A 2 -3.26 -1.82 -6.31
N ASN A 3 -2.15 -1.63 -5.60
CA ASN A 3 -1.76 -2.54 -4.53
C ASN A 3 -2.63 -2.28 -3.28
N ASN A 4 -3.40 -3.28 -2.89
CA ASN A 4 -4.23 -3.24 -1.68
C ASN A 4 -3.69 -4.19 -0.60
N TYR A 5 -2.38 -4.44 -0.61
CA TYR A 5 -1.67 -5.19 0.42
C TYR A 5 -0.63 -4.27 1.08
N PRO A 6 -0.32 -4.46 2.36
CA PRO A 6 0.56 -3.54 3.10
C PRO A 6 1.90 -3.30 2.44
N LEU A 7 2.55 -4.34 1.95
CA LEU A 7 3.83 -4.21 1.29
C LEU A 7 4.07 -5.43 0.42
N ILE A 8 4.51 -5.19 -0.81
CA ILE A 8 4.83 -6.28 -1.74
C ILE A 8 6.24 -6.09 -2.24
N ASN A 9 7.05 -7.14 -2.14
CA ASN A 9 8.40 -7.13 -2.68
C ASN A 9 8.37 -7.26 -4.21
N ILE A 10 9.17 -6.44 -4.87
CA ILE A 10 9.38 -6.51 -6.32
C ILE A 10 10.73 -7.20 -6.52
N TYR A 11 10.72 -8.30 -7.27
CA TYR A 11 11.90 -9.11 -7.52
C TYR A 11 12.48 -8.84 -8.91
N GLU A 12 13.77 -9.05 -9.07
CA GLU A 12 14.42 -8.90 -10.38
C GLU A 12 13.96 -9.95 -11.38
N LYS A 13 13.67 -11.15 -10.88
CA LYS A 13 13.22 -12.28 -11.71
C LYS A 13 11.97 -12.91 -11.10
N SER A 14 11.29 -13.74 -11.87
CA SER A 14 10.10 -14.46 -11.43
C SER A 14 10.46 -15.62 -10.49
N SER A 15 11.18 -15.33 -9.42
CA SER A 15 11.63 -16.30 -8.42
C SER A 15 11.83 -15.61 -7.08
N ILE A 16 11.38 -16.26 -6.00
CA ILE A 16 11.61 -15.75 -4.63
C ILE A 16 13.09 -15.83 -4.24
N LYS A 17 13.88 -16.58 -4.98
CA LYS A 17 15.32 -16.67 -4.76
C LYS A 17 16.08 -15.53 -5.44
N SER A 18 15.45 -14.81 -6.34
CA SER A 18 16.09 -13.67 -6.97
C SER A 18 16.13 -12.48 -6.01
N LYS A 19 16.91 -11.47 -6.37
CA LYS A 19 17.10 -10.30 -5.55
C LYS A 19 15.81 -9.47 -5.49
N ILE A 20 15.49 -8.99 -4.28
CA ILE A 20 14.42 -8.00 -4.10
C ILE A 20 15.01 -6.64 -4.51
N SER A 21 14.46 -6.05 -5.55
CA SER A 21 15.02 -4.82 -6.11
C SER A 21 14.26 -3.58 -5.69
N SER A 22 12.99 -3.73 -5.28
CA SER A 22 12.16 -2.62 -4.83
C SER A 22 10.95 -3.15 -4.08
N GLN A 23 10.06 -2.25 -3.69
CA GLN A 23 8.84 -2.62 -2.99
C GLN A 23 7.67 -1.78 -3.50
N LEU A 24 6.50 -2.40 -3.51
CA LEU A 24 5.25 -1.76 -3.91
C LEU A 24 4.47 -1.42 -2.64
N LEU A 25 4.19 -0.15 -2.42
CA LEU A 25 3.51 0.32 -1.23
C LEU A 25 1.99 0.18 -1.35
N TYR A 26 1.31 0.15 -0.22
CA TYR A 26 -0.16 0.14 -0.20
C TYR A 26 -0.69 1.37 -0.96
N GLY A 27 -1.64 1.15 -1.83
CA GLY A 27 -2.24 2.23 -2.63
C GLY A 27 -1.46 2.60 -3.88
N GLU A 28 -0.28 2.03 -4.08
CA GLU A 28 0.53 2.37 -5.24
C GLU A 28 -0.04 1.76 -6.51
N LYS A 29 -0.03 2.54 -7.59
CA LYS A 29 -0.52 2.10 -8.91
C LYS A 29 0.58 1.42 -9.70
N PHE A 30 0.18 0.42 -10.47
CA PHE A 30 1.10 -0.29 -11.36
C PHE A 30 0.35 -0.88 -12.54
N GLN A 31 1.10 -1.21 -13.58
CA GLN A 31 0.59 -1.84 -14.79
C GLN A 31 1.11 -3.28 -14.85
N ILE A 32 0.21 -4.22 -15.18
CA ILE A 32 0.61 -5.61 -15.41
C ILE A 32 1.02 -5.72 -16.87
N LEU A 33 2.28 -6.09 -17.10
CA LEU A 33 2.83 -6.24 -18.45
C LEU A 33 2.70 -7.65 -18.96
N LYS A 34 2.86 -8.65 -18.08
CA LYS A 34 2.85 -10.05 -18.46
C LYS A 34 2.51 -10.91 -17.26
N LYS A 35 1.80 -12.00 -17.51
CA LYS A 35 1.48 -12.99 -16.47
C LYS A 35 2.11 -14.33 -16.84
N LYS A 36 2.80 -14.96 -15.89
CA LYS A 36 3.49 -16.22 -16.12
C LYS A 36 3.58 -17.05 -14.84
N LYS A 37 2.93 -18.20 -14.82
CA LYS A 37 3.08 -19.22 -13.77
C LYS A 37 3.13 -18.67 -12.34
N GLY A 38 2.12 -17.92 -11.93
CA GLY A 38 2.03 -17.42 -10.57
C GLY A 38 2.82 -16.14 -10.33
N TRP A 39 3.39 -15.55 -11.37
CA TRP A 39 4.12 -14.30 -11.30
C TRP A 39 3.54 -13.27 -12.25
N LEU A 40 3.67 -12.01 -11.88
CA LEU A 40 3.30 -10.88 -12.73
C LEU A 40 4.54 -10.03 -12.97
N LYS A 41 4.81 -9.74 -14.24
CA LYS A 41 5.76 -8.70 -14.58
C LYS A 41 5.00 -7.39 -14.57
N ILE A 42 5.46 -6.43 -13.79
CA ILE A 42 4.79 -5.16 -13.60
C ILE A 42 5.69 -3.98 -13.91
N LYS A 43 5.05 -2.84 -14.08
CA LYS A 43 5.72 -1.54 -14.20
C LYS A 43 5.00 -0.57 -13.28
N THR A 44 5.73 0.05 -12.36
CA THR A 44 5.15 1.01 -11.44
C THR A 44 4.79 2.29 -12.18
N SER A 45 3.66 2.90 -11.80
CA SER A 45 3.17 4.07 -12.53
C SER A 45 3.98 5.32 -12.21
N TYR A 46 4.43 5.46 -10.96
CA TYR A 46 5.12 6.65 -10.53
C TYR A 46 6.52 6.78 -11.11
N ASP A 47 7.38 5.79 -10.87
CA ASP A 47 8.79 5.85 -11.27
C ASP A 47 9.13 4.94 -12.45
N LYS A 48 8.13 4.32 -13.07
CA LYS A 48 8.30 3.47 -14.24
C LYS A 48 9.25 2.30 -14.02
N TYR A 49 9.35 1.84 -12.79
CA TYR A 49 10.20 0.71 -12.43
C TYR A 49 9.55 -0.60 -12.83
N SER A 50 10.31 -1.50 -13.44
CA SER A 50 9.82 -2.81 -13.86
C SER A 50 10.43 -3.92 -13.01
N GLY A 51 9.63 -4.94 -12.71
CA GLY A 51 10.08 -6.09 -11.95
C GLY A 51 8.97 -7.13 -11.85
N PHE A 52 9.16 -8.11 -10.98
CA PHE A 52 8.24 -9.23 -10.82
C PHE A 52 7.67 -9.27 -9.41
N ILE A 53 6.36 -9.51 -9.33
CA ILE A 53 5.66 -9.74 -8.06
C ILE A 53 4.89 -11.05 -8.16
N LYS A 54 4.61 -11.64 -7.01
CA LYS A 54 3.73 -12.82 -6.98
C LYS A 54 2.32 -12.42 -7.40
N ASP A 55 1.68 -13.32 -8.17
CA ASP A 55 0.30 -13.10 -8.59
C ASP A 55 -0.62 -13.10 -7.37
N ARG A 56 -1.45 -12.08 -7.28
CA ARG A 56 -2.47 -11.92 -6.25
C ARG A 56 -3.67 -11.20 -6.85
N LYS A 57 -4.77 -11.18 -6.13
CA LYS A 57 -5.90 -10.36 -6.51
C LYS A 57 -5.63 -8.91 -6.14
N PHE A 58 -5.59 -8.06 -7.15
CA PHE A 58 -5.45 -6.62 -6.98
C PHE A 58 -6.74 -5.93 -7.38
N ILE A 59 -6.89 -4.67 -6.98
CA ILE A 59 -8.06 -3.87 -7.32
C ILE A 59 -7.71 -2.90 -8.44
N LYS A 60 -8.74 -2.51 -9.21
CA LYS A 60 -8.56 -1.60 -10.34
C LYS A 60 -8.63 -0.14 -9.91
N GLU A 61 -9.43 0.15 -8.90
CA GLU A 61 -9.69 1.51 -8.46
C GLU A 61 -9.71 1.60 -6.95
N MET A 62 -9.19 2.71 -6.44
CA MET A 62 -9.25 3.05 -5.03
C MET A 62 -9.27 4.56 -4.93
N LYS A 63 -10.26 5.10 -4.22
CA LYS A 63 -10.32 6.54 -3.97
C LYS A 63 -9.37 6.87 -2.81
N ILE A 64 -8.21 7.39 -3.13
CA ILE A 64 -7.23 7.76 -2.11
C ILE A 64 -7.70 9.02 -1.37
N THR A 65 -7.77 8.94 -0.05
CA THR A 65 -8.21 10.04 0.80
C THR A 65 -7.13 10.53 1.76
N HIS A 66 -6.22 9.65 2.14
CA HIS A 66 -5.19 9.93 3.16
C HIS A 66 -3.90 9.23 2.79
N LYS A 67 -2.82 9.66 3.43
CA LYS A 67 -1.52 9.01 3.32
C LYS A 67 -0.91 8.80 4.70
N ILE A 68 -0.03 7.82 4.80
CA ILE A 68 0.73 7.57 6.01
C ILE A 68 1.84 8.61 6.12
N SER A 69 1.84 9.36 7.21
CA SER A 69 2.80 10.44 7.46
C SER A 69 3.92 10.06 8.42
N SER A 70 3.76 8.97 9.16
CA SER A 70 4.82 8.44 10.02
C SER A 70 5.74 7.52 9.24
N LEU A 71 6.96 7.29 9.74
CA LEU A 71 7.89 6.35 9.10
C LEU A 71 7.26 4.96 9.00
N LYS A 72 6.62 4.52 10.07
CA LYS A 72 5.86 3.28 10.10
C LYS A 72 4.62 3.48 10.96
N ALA A 73 3.48 3.02 10.47
CA ALA A 73 2.22 3.08 11.19
C ALA A 73 1.75 1.65 11.52
N ASN A 74 1.46 1.40 12.78
CA ASN A 74 0.88 0.12 13.19
C ASN A 74 -0.55 0.01 12.71
N LEU A 75 -0.91 -1.16 12.18
CA LEU A 75 -2.28 -1.46 11.76
C LEU A 75 -2.91 -2.39 12.78
N TYR A 76 -4.06 -1.98 13.30
CA TYR A 76 -4.76 -2.67 14.38
C TYR A 76 -5.99 -3.39 13.87
N SER A 77 -6.36 -4.48 14.56
CA SER A 77 -7.59 -5.21 14.24
C SER A 77 -8.85 -4.49 14.71
N LYS A 78 -8.73 -3.64 15.73
CA LYS A 78 -9.82 -2.85 16.29
C LYS A 78 -9.34 -1.42 16.55
N PRO A 79 -10.25 -0.43 16.67
CA PRO A 79 -9.85 0.95 16.92
C PRO A 79 -9.45 1.18 18.38
N GLU A 80 -8.53 0.39 18.88
CA GLU A 80 -8.05 0.42 20.26
C GLU A 80 -6.54 0.17 20.28
N LYS A 81 -5.80 0.96 21.06
CA LYS A 81 -4.34 0.84 21.16
C LYS A 81 -3.87 -0.50 21.71
N ASN A 82 -4.70 -1.15 22.54
CA ASN A 82 -4.37 -2.43 23.12
C ASN A 82 -4.86 -3.61 22.29
N SER A 83 -5.44 -3.35 21.12
CA SER A 83 -5.84 -4.42 20.23
C SER A 83 -4.62 -4.99 19.49
N LYS A 84 -4.83 -6.11 18.82
CA LYS A 84 -3.76 -6.79 18.10
C LYS A 84 -3.22 -5.94 16.95
N ILE A 85 -1.91 -5.79 16.89
CA ILE A 85 -1.22 -5.19 15.74
C ILE A 85 -1.06 -6.29 14.69
N THR A 86 -1.71 -6.11 13.54
CA THR A 86 -1.69 -7.12 12.49
C THR A 86 -0.48 -6.98 11.58
N THR A 87 -0.12 -5.75 11.24
CA THR A 87 1.03 -5.45 10.38
C THR A 87 1.31 -3.94 10.46
N LYS A 88 2.17 -3.44 9.59
CA LYS A 88 2.54 -2.03 9.56
C LYS A 88 2.49 -1.49 8.14
N LEU A 89 2.25 -0.19 8.01
CA LEU A 89 2.42 0.52 6.74
C LEU A 89 3.61 1.46 6.84
N THR A 90 4.28 1.62 5.72
CA THR A 90 5.43 2.52 5.62
C THR A 90 4.99 3.93 5.21
N PHE A 91 5.88 4.88 5.43
CA PHE A 91 5.71 6.26 5.00
C PHE A 91 5.31 6.34 3.53
N CYS A 92 4.40 7.24 3.21
CA CYS A 92 3.86 7.48 1.86
C CYS A 92 2.90 6.41 1.33
N SER A 93 2.55 5.39 2.09
CA SER A 93 1.46 4.49 1.72
C SER A 93 0.16 5.31 1.60
N LEU A 94 -0.65 5.00 0.60
CA LEU A 94 -1.88 5.73 0.30
C LEU A 94 -3.08 4.87 0.67
N ILE A 95 -4.03 5.45 1.37
CA ILE A 95 -5.19 4.69 1.88
C ILE A 95 -6.51 5.38 1.53
N CYS A 96 -7.56 4.56 1.47
CA CYS A 96 -8.94 5.01 1.33
C CYS A 96 -9.64 4.85 2.67
N VAL A 97 -9.81 5.93 3.42
CA VAL A 97 -10.48 5.90 4.71
C VAL A 97 -11.98 5.74 4.51
N ILE A 98 -12.55 4.70 5.11
CA ILE A 98 -13.98 4.37 4.98
C ILE A 98 -14.77 4.59 6.27
N ASP A 99 -14.08 4.74 7.40
CA ASP A 99 -14.72 4.96 8.69
C ASP A 99 -13.72 5.61 9.64
N LYS A 100 -14.20 6.13 10.74
CA LYS A 100 -13.35 6.78 11.74
C LYS A 100 -13.94 6.70 13.13
N THR A 101 -13.06 6.72 14.12
CA THR A 101 -13.39 6.96 15.53
C THR A 101 -12.67 8.23 15.96
N ASN A 102 -12.70 8.55 17.26
CA ASN A 102 -11.99 9.74 17.75
C ASN A 102 -10.49 9.68 17.48
N ASN A 103 -9.89 8.50 17.56
CA ASN A 103 -8.42 8.36 17.48
C ASN A 103 -7.94 7.49 16.33
N PHE A 104 -8.82 6.89 15.55
CA PHE A 104 -8.47 5.94 14.51
C PHE A 104 -9.20 6.21 13.21
N TYR A 105 -8.56 5.83 12.10
CA TYR A 105 -9.17 5.70 10.78
C TYR A 105 -9.24 4.24 10.38
N LYS A 106 -10.31 3.86 9.68
CA LYS A 106 -10.45 2.53 9.09
C LYS A 106 -10.22 2.57 7.59
N PHE A 107 -9.44 1.63 7.09
CA PHE A 107 -9.31 1.38 5.66
C PHE A 107 -9.21 -0.13 5.44
N GLY A 108 -9.94 -0.65 4.45
CA GLY A 108 -10.03 -2.09 4.27
C GLY A 108 -10.50 -2.76 5.55
N LYS A 109 -9.74 -3.70 6.04
CA LYS A 109 -10.00 -4.39 7.31
C LYS A 109 -9.14 -3.89 8.47
N TYR A 110 -8.40 -2.81 8.27
CA TYR A 110 -7.42 -2.31 9.23
C TYR A 110 -7.86 -1.01 9.88
N TRP A 111 -7.36 -0.81 11.10
CA TRP A 111 -7.47 0.46 11.80
C TRP A 111 -6.08 1.04 12.02
N VAL A 112 -5.93 2.32 11.81
CA VAL A 112 -4.65 3.04 11.99
C VAL A 112 -4.88 4.28 12.83
N GLN A 113 -3.92 4.62 13.69
CA GLN A 113 -4.03 5.82 14.53
C GLN A 113 -4.00 7.09 13.68
N LYS A 114 -4.89 8.03 13.97
CA LYS A 114 -4.96 9.29 13.23
C LYS A 114 -3.65 10.06 13.23
N ASN A 115 -2.87 9.95 14.30
CA ASN A 115 -1.58 10.63 14.40
C ASN A 115 -0.55 10.15 13.38
N ASP A 116 -0.73 8.96 12.83
CA ASP A 116 0.17 8.39 11.83
C ASP A 116 -0.26 8.71 10.40
N VAL A 117 -1.34 9.47 10.22
CA VAL A 117 -2.01 9.65 8.94
C VAL A 117 -2.31 11.12 8.75
N MET A 118 -2.26 11.57 7.50
CA MET A 118 -2.70 12.92 7.17
C MET A 118 -3.64 12.86 5.96
N PRO A 119 -4.67 13.73 5.94
CA PRO A 119 -5.54 13.82 4.77
C PRO A 119 -4.74 14.36 3.59
N LEU A 120 -5.10 13.92 2.40
CA LEU A 120 -4.52 14.49 1.20
C LEU A 120 -5.02 15.92 1.04
N SER A 121 -4.08 16.86 0.93
CA SER A 121 -4.41 18.22 0.57
C SER A 121 -4.41 18.30 -0.94
N TYR A 122 -5.55 18.60 -1.52
CA TYR A 122 -5.74 18.62 -2.96
C TYR A 122 -4.60 19.30 -3.72
N LYS A 123 -4.22 20.49 -3.28
CA LYS A 123 -3.18 21.25 -3.97
C LYS A 123 -1.78 20.71 -3.76
N GLN A 124 -1.50 20.22 -2.56
CA GLN A 124 -0.17 19.74 -2.22
C GLN A 124 0.16 18.41 -2.90
N ASP A 125 -0.82 17.54 -3.00
CA ASP A 125 -0.56 16.17 -3.42
C ASP A 125 -0.55 15.99 -4.93
N ILE A 126 -1.08 16.96 -5.66
CA ILE A 126 -1.00 16.96 -7.12
C ILE A 126 0.42 17.21 -7.60
N PHE A 127 1.19 18.01 -6.87
CA PHE A 127 2.49 18.48 -7.32
C PHE A 127 3.68 17.89 -6.58
N LYS A 128 3.46 16.82 -5.88
CA LYS A 128 4.54 16.16 -5.16
C LYS A 128 4.92 14.83 -5.74
#